data_e0b712557a06a22726ac61c9765a7d21
#
_entry.id   e0b712557a06a22726ac61c9765a7d21
#
_cell.length_a   1.000
_cell.length_b   1.000
_cell.length_c   1.000
_cell.angle_alpha   90.00
_cell.angle_beta   90.00
_cell.angle_gamma   90.00
#
_symmetry.space_group_name_H-M   'P 1'
#
loop_
_entity.id
_entity.type
_entity.pdbx_description
1 polymer ?
#
loop_
_entity_poly.entity_id
_entity_poly.type
_entity_poly.pdbx_seq_one_letter_code
_entity_poly.pdbx_strand_id
1 'polypeptide(L)'
;MTEANIRLECLRPATSGWVQPTGEEVREVMRLAGFTGGHAAKVLGLGAKGDRTVRRWIGEDSAIPYAAWALLCDFAGQGCIWKET
;
A
#
# COMPACT_ATOMS: atom_id res chain seq x y z
N MET A 1 3.55 -21.96 5.16
CA MET A 1 4.06 -20.61 4.95
C MET A 1 3.00 -19.73 4.31
N THR A 2 2.82 -18.56 4.85
CA THR A 2 1.82 -17.66 4.32
C THR A 2 2.44 -16.78 3.24
N GLU A 3 1.90 -16.84 2.05
CA GLU A 3 2.37 -15.98 0.99
C GLU A 3 1.50 -14.74 0.93
N ALA A 4 2.12 -13.61 0.69
CA ALA A 4 1.38 -12.38 0.51
C ALA A 4 0.68 -12.42 -0.85
N ASN A 5 -0.60 -12.07 -0.86
CA ASN A 5 -1.39 -12.04 -2.08
C ASN A 5 -1.19 -10.70 -2.81
N ILE A 6 0.09 -10.37 -3.03
CA ILE A 6 0.46 -9.13 -3.69
C ILE A 6 1.26 -9.50 -4.94
N ARG A 7 0.78 -9.04 -6.08
CA ARG A 7 1.45 -9.33 -7.34
C ARG A 7 2.81 -8.65 -7.37
N LEU A 8 3.80 -9.34 -7.95
CA LEU A 8 5.15 -8.79 -8.05
C LEU A 8 5.18 -7.48 -8.83
N GLU A 9 4.30 -7.34 -9.80
CA GLU A 9 4.21 -6.11 -10.60
C GLU A 9 3.88 -4.89 -9.76
N CYS A 10 3.23 -5.09 -8.61
CA CYS A 10 2.90 -4.00 -7.71
C CYS A 10 4.08 -3.62 -6.81
N LEU A 11 5.14 -4.43 -6.80
CA LEU A 11 6.30 -4.22 -5.96
C LEU A 11 7.51 -3.69 -6.73
N ARG A 12 7.26 -3.06 -7.88
CA ARG A 12 8.30 -2.49 -8.71
C ARG A 12 8.44 -1.00 -8.47
N PRO A 13 9.62 -0.43 -8.79
CA PRO A 13 9.75 1.02 -8.80
C PRO A 13 8.75 1.65 -9.77
N ALA A 14 8.32 2.87 -9.50
CA ALA A 14 7.33 3.53 -10.33
C ALA A 14 7.79 3.67 -11.79
N THR A 15 9.09 3.80 -11.99
CA THR A 15 9.66 3.97 -13.33
C THR A 15 9.96 2.66 -14.03
N SER A 16 9.70 1.53 -13.38
CA SER A 16 10.08 0.20 -13.88
C SER A 16 8.88 -0.72 -14.07
N GLY A 17 7.77 -0.17 -14.53
CA GLY A 17 6.60 -0.97 -14.87
C GLY A 17 5.69 -1.30 -13.70
N TRP A 18 5.60 -0.42 -12.72
CA TRP A 18 4.69 -0.61 -11.59
C TRP A 18 3.25 -0.67 -12.06
N VAL A 19 2.51 -1.63 -11.49
CA VAL A 19 1.09 -1.82 -11.78
C VAL A 19 0.29 -1.42 -10.54
N GLN A 20 -0.80 -0.69 -10.75
CA GLN A 20 -1.68 -0.25 -9.67
C GLN A 20 -2.23 -1.46 -8.92
N PRO A 21 -2.08 -1.50 -7.58
CA PRO A 21 -2.64 -2.61 -6.81
C PRO A 21 -4.16 -2.53 -6.73
N THR A 22 -4.77 -3.69 -6.53
CA THR A 22 -6.21 -3.76 -6.27
C THR A 22 -6.49 -3.40 -4.81
N GLY A 23 -7.77 -3.18 -4.50
CA GLY A 23 -8.15 -2.92 -3.11
C GLY A 23 -7.81 -4.08 -2.19
N GLU A 24 -7.90 -5.30 -2.68
CA GLU A 24 -7.52 -6.47 -1.88
C GLU A 24 -6.02 -6.47 -1.59
N GLU A 25 -5.21 -6.03 -2.54
CA GLU A 25 -3.78 -5.93 -2.32
C GLU A 25 -3.45 -4.84 -1.30
N VAL A 26 -4.16 -3.72 -1.34
CA VAL A 26 -4.01 -2.67 -0.34
C VAL A 26 -4.34 -3.23 1.05
N ARG A 27 -5.45 -3.95 1.16
CA ARG A 27 -5.86 -4.55 2.42
C ARG A 27 -4.82 -5.55 2.92
N GLU A 28 -4.27 -6.36 2.02
CA GLU A 28 -3.28 -7.35 2.40
C GLU A 28 -2.00 -6.70 2.92
N VAL A 29 -1.54 -5.65 2.27
CA VAL A 29 -0.36 -4.93 2.74
C VAL A 29 -0.61 -4.34 4.13
N MET A 30 -1.78 -3.79 4.36
CA MET A 30 -2.12 -3.26 5.68
C MET A 30 -2.16 -4.35 6.73
N ARG A 31 -2.69 -5.53 6.38
CA ARG A 31 -2.72 -6.66 7.29
C ARG A 31 -1.30 -7.10 7.66
N LEU A 32 -0.43 -7.18 6.68
CA LEU A 32 0.97 -7.56 6.92
C LEU A 32 1.70 -6.54 7.78
N ALA A 33 1.36 -5.26 7.62
CA ALA A 33 1.96 -4.19 8.41
C ALA A 33 1.35 -4.10 9.81
N GLY A 34 0.23 -4.77 10.02
CA GLY A 34 -0.48 -4.70 11.30
C GLY A 34 -1.23 -3.38 11.51
N PHE A 35 -1.67 -2.76 10.42
CA PHE A 35 -2.32 -1.45 10.49
C PHE A 35 -3.83 -1.55 10.37
N THR A 36 -4.53 -0.75 11.21
CA THR A 36 -5.91 -0.41 10.95
C THR A 36 -5.92 0.74 9.94
N GLY A 37 -7.11 1.06 9.40
CA GLY A 37 -7.22 2.21 8.49
C GLY A 37 -6.78 3.51 9.14
N GLY A 38 -7.16 3.72 10.41
CA GLY A 38 -6.77 4.93 11.13
C GLY A 38 -5.27 4.99 11.37
N HIS A 39 -4.65 3.86 11.70
CA HIS A 39 -3.21 3.82 11.91
C HIS A 39 -2.45 4.08 10.61
N ALA A 40 -2.90 3.43 9.53
CA ALA A 40 -2.30 3.66 8.23
C ALA A 40 -2.37 5.14 7.83
N ALA A 41 -3.52 5.77 8.08
CA ALA A 41 -3.70 7.18 7.76
C ALA A 41 -2.71 8.05 8.52
N LYS A 42 -2.44 7.72 9.78
CA LYS A 42 -1.48 8.48 10.59
C LYS A 42 -0.07 8.34 10.07
N VAL A 43 0.34 7.11 9.77
CA VAL A 43 1.71 6.86 9.29
C VAL A 43 1.94 7.51 7.94
N LEU A 44 0.89 7.59 7.12
CA LEU A 44 0.98 8.20 5.80
C LEU A 44 0.79 9.71 5.83
N GLY A 45 0.47 10.28 6.98
CA GLY A 45 0.30 11.72 7.10
C GLY A 45 -0.92 12.26 6.38
N LEU A 46 -2.02 11.51 6.36
CA LEU A 46 -3.19 11.86 5.56
C LEU A 46 -4.12 12.87 6.23
N GLY A 47 -3.88 13.21 7.50
CA GLY A 47 -4.70 14.21 8.18
C GLY A 47 -5.98 13.64 8.78
N ALA A 48 -6.90 14.54 9.18
CA ALA A 48 -8.03 14.19 10.02
C ALA A 48 -9.02 13.20 9.39
N LYS A 49 -9.14 13.18 8.06
CA LYS A 49 -10.06 12.28 7.37
C LYS A 49 -9.33 11.20 6.59
N GLY A 50 -8.11 10.90 7.02
CA GLY A 50 -7.27 9.95 6.30
C GLY A 50 -7.80 8.54 6.28
N ASP A 51 -8.50 8.12 7.33
CA ASP A 51 -9.08 6.78 7.37
C ASP A 51 -10.12 6.58 6.27
N ARG A 52 -10.86 7.65 5.94
CA ARG A 52 -11.79 7.60 4.81
C ARG A 52 -11.04 7.42 3.49
N THR A 53 -9.94 8.13 3.34
CA THR A 53 -9.10 8.01 2.15
C THR A 53 -8.60 6.58 1.98
N VAL A 54 -8.11 5.97 3.07
CA VAL A 54 -7.64 4.58 3.03
C VAL A 54 -8.77 3.63 2.63
N ARG A 55 -9.96 3.84 3.17
CA ARG A 55 -11.12 2.99 2.81
C ARG A 55 -11.48 3.12 1.35
N ARG A 56 -11.31 4.31 0.76
CA ARG A 56 -11.56 4.50 -0.67
C ARG A 56 -10.57 3.73 -1.51
N TRP A 57 -9.32 3.64 -1.08
CA TRP A 57 -8.33 2.83 -1.78
C TRP A 57 -8.70 1.35 -1.74
N ILE A 58 -9.15 0.87 -0.58
CA ILE A 58 -9.55 -0.54 -0.42
C ILE A 58 -10.79 -0.84 -1.26
N GLY A 59 -11.73 0.10 -1.31
CA GLY A 59 -12.94 -0.05 -2.11
C GLY A 59 -12.76 0.26 -3.59
N GLU A 60 -11.55 0.73 -3.95
CA GLU A 60 -11.21 1.10 -5.32
C GLU A 60 -12.03 2.28 -5.85
N ASP A 61 -12.53 3.10 -4.96
CA ASP A 61 -13.21 4.34 -5.33
C ASP A 61 -12.19 5.40 -5.76
N SER A 62 -10.96 5.25 -5.31
CA SER A 62 -9.84 6.06 -5.77
C SER A 62 -8.58 5.22 -5.72
N ALA A 63 -7.63 5.57 -6.58
CA ALA A 63 -6.38 4.83 -6.68
C ALA A 63 -5.39 5.28 -5.62
N ILE A 64 -4.73 4.31 -4.97
CA ILE A 64 -3.69 4.64 -4.01
C ILE A 64 -2.49 5.22 -4.76
N PRO A 65 -1.96 6.38 -4.32
CA PRO A 65 -0.75 6.93 -4.93
C PRO A 65 0.45 6.03 -4.69
N TYR A 66 1.39 6.04 -5.64
CA TYR A 66 2.56 5.19 -5.52
C TYR A 66 3.33 5.43 -4.22
N ALA A 67 3.53 6.69 -3.84
CA ALA A 67 4.28 7.00 -2.62
C ALA A 67 3.66 6.39 -1.38
N ALA A 68 2.33 6.46 -1.26
CA ALA A 68 1.62 5.87 -0.13
C ALA A 68 1.74 4.35 -0.16
N TRP A 69 1.58 3.75 -1.33
CA TRP A 69 1.70 2.31 -1.50
C TRP A 69 3.11 1.83 -1.13
N ALA A 70 4.12 2.54 -1.63
CA ALA A 70 5.51 2.17 -1.37
C ALA A 70 5.83 2.21 0.13
N LEU A 71 5.31 3.22 0.82
CA LEU A 71 5.52 3.33 2.26
C LEU A 71 4.86 2.18 3.00
N LEU A 72 3.62 1.85 2.63
CA LEU A 72 2.93 0.72 3.24
C LEU A 72 3.66 -0.59 2.99
N CYS A 73 4.20 -0.78 1.79
CA CYS A 73 4.95 -1.99 1.47
C CYS A 73 6.18 -2.14 2.36
N ASP A 74 6.87 -1.06 2.63
CA ASP A 74 8.03 -1.11 3.52
C ASP A 74 7.62 -1.53 4.93
N PHE A 75 6.53 -0.94 5.44
CA PHE A 75 6.01 -1.33 6.75
C PHE A 75 5.55 -2.79 6.77
N ALA A 76 5.10 -3.30 5.64
CA ALA A 76 4.61 -4.68 5.53
C ALA A 76 5.74 -5.70 5.34
N GLY A 77 6.99 -5.25 5.32
CA GLY A 77 8.13 -6.13 5.16
C GLY A 77 8.45 -6.49 3.73
N GLN A 78 7.88 -5.78 2.76
CA GLN A 78 8.14 -6.04 1.34
C GLN A 78 9.39 -5.33 0.84
N GLY A 79 10.01 -4.51 1.69
CA GLY A 79 11.24 -3.82 1.35
C GLY A 79 10.99 -2.49 0.65
N CYS A 80 12.07 -1.86 0.24
CA CYS A 80 12.02 -0.56 -0.42
C CYS A 80 11.77 -0.74 -1.91
N ILE A 81 10.51 -0.83 -2.30
CA ILE A 81 10.15 -1.13 -3.69
C ILE A 81 10.54 0.00 -4.65
N TRP A 82 10.79 1.20 -4.12
CA TRP A 82 11.14 2.35 -4.95
C TRP A 82 12.64 2.40 -5.30
N LYS A 83 13.45 1.58 -4.68
CA LYS A 83 14.88 1.57 -4.97
C LYS A 83 15.14 0.79 -6.24
N GLU A 84 15.83 1.43 -7.16
CA GLU A 84 16.30 0.76 -8.36
C GLU A 84 17.72 0.30 -8.11
N THR A 85 17.94 -0.97 -8.36
CA THR A 85 19.27 -1.57 -8.18
C THR A 85 19.92 -1.81 -9.51
#